data_de8bdc57b2d0e20209ca0efb9cd9b988
#
_entry.id   de8bdc57b2d0e20209ca0efb9cd9b988
#
_cell.length_a   1.000
_cell.length_b   1.000
_cell.length_c   1.000
_cell.angle_alpha   90.00
_cell.angle_beta   90.00
_cell.angle_gamma   90.00
#
_symmetry.space_group_name_H-M   'P 1'
#
loop_
_entity.id
_entity.type
_entity.pdbx_description
1 polymer ?
#
loop_
_entity_poly.entity_id
_entity_poly.type
_entity_poly.pdbx_seq_one_letter_code
_entity_poly.pdbx_strand_id
1 'polypeptide(L)'
;MSEKVGVYVCHCGTNIAGVVDVEEVSNWAGEQPNVVCSRDYKFMCSSLGQELIEEDIKEHGLTRIVVAACSPHMHEKTFRGATERGGLNPYLFEMANIREHNSWSTTDKEAATRKAKALVNGAVERVVHHQPLEPIPVEINPGTLIVGGGIAGITAALELADAGNHVYLVEREPSIGGHMAQLDKTFPTLDCSACILTPKMVDVDQHPNITLYSWSEVENISGYIGNFNITVRKKARYVIEELCTGCGICEEKCPRKVVDEVFEAGLAQRKAIYTPFPQAVPKYPVLDPPNCTYFERGKCKACQILCPTGAIDFEQEDELIEFPVGNVILATGYDLFDSKRIPQYGYGRLANVFTSLEFERMVNASGPTGGQIVLRDGETVPESIAIVHCVGSRDNNYHEYCSKVCCMYSLKFAHLVHERVPKAEVYNFYIDIRTPGKGYEEFYNRLLEEGTHFIRGRVADVTDAARLPGEEGKLIVQAEDTLIGKQRRIPVDMVILSAGMEARHDSQDVSLMFGMGCDFNGFFTERHPKLDPVATMTEGIFIAGACQGPKDIPDSVAQGAAAAARVAGLINQETVMMEPVRASINKETCSGCRLCNDLCPYNAIVFHEDQKLSEVITALCQGCGTCV
;
A
#
# COMPACT_ATOMS: atom_id res chain seq x y z
N MET A 1 0.40 -14.83 -49.39
CA MET A 1 -1.08 -14.75 -49.39
C MET A 1 -1.43 -13.47 -48.66
N SER A 2 -2.42 -12.68 -49.11
CA SER A 2 -2.90 -11.50 -48.38
C SER A 2 -3.53 -11.95 -47.08
N GLU A 3 -3.29 -11.23 -46.00
CA GLU A 3 -3.92 -11.48 -44.71
C GLU A 3 -5.45 -11.29 -44.81
N LYS A 4 -6.19 -12.06 -44.02
CA LYS A 4 -7.66 -11.99 -43.97
C LYS A 4 -8.08 -11.50 -42.58
N VAL A 5 -8.51 -10.23 -42.49
CA VAL A 5 -8.85 -9.58 -41.23
C VAL A 5 -10.35 -9.64 -40.96
N GLY A 6 -10.74 -10.07 -39.76
CA GLY A 6 -12.08 -9.87 -39.21
C GLY A 6 -12.14 -8.65 -38.30
N VAL A 7 -13.12 -7.78 -38.50
CA VAL A 7 -13.31 -6.56 -37.69
C VAL A 7 -14.63 -6.66 -36.91
N TYR A 8 -14.58 -6.42 -35.59
CA TYR A 8 -15.73 -6.52 -34.69
C TYR A 8 -15.94 -5.24 -33.90
N VAL A 9 -17.05 -4.53 -34.14
CA VAL A 9 -17.34 -3.24 -33.52
C VAL A 9 -18.33 -3.39 -32.39
N CYS A 10 -17.92 -3.05 -31.17
CA CYS A 10 -18.76 -3.18 -29.97
C CYS A 10 -19.60 -1.94 -29.74
N HIS A 11 -20.91 -2.09 -29.46
CA HIS A 11 -21.76 -0.99 -29.02
C HIS A 11 -21.45 -0.58 -27.56
N CYS A 12 -21.00 -1.51 -26.71
CA CYS A 12 -20.86 -1.31 -25.26
C CYS A 12 -22.13 -0.72 -24.62
N GLY A 13 -23.30 -1.27 -25.00
CA GLY A 13 -24.60 -0.65 -24.73
C GLY A 13 -24.69 0.74 -25.38
N THR A 14 -24.87 1.78 -24.55
CA THR A 14 -24.91 3.18 -24.98
C THR A 14 -23.57 3.88 -24.83
N ASN A 15 -22.56 3.26 -24.19
CA ASN A 15 -21.26 3.91 -23.93
C ASN A 15 -20.48 4.26 -25.20
N ILE A 16 -20.61 3.44 -26.25
CA ILE A 16 -20.02 3.69 -27.56
C ILE A 16 -21.13 4.12 -28.53
N ALA A 17 -22.19 3.31 -28.69
CA ALA A 17 -23.24 3.55 -29.67
C ALA A 17 -24.08 4.82 -29.42
N GLY A 18 -24.05 5.39 -28.21
CA GLY A 18 -24.69 6.68 -27.92
C GLY A 18 -24.01 7.87 -28.61
N VAL A 19 -22.75 7.75 -29.00
CA VAL A 19 -21.93 8.82 -29.57
C VAL A 19 -21.31 8.43 -30.92
N VAL A 20 -20.97 7.16 -31.13
CA VAL A 20 -20.41 6.61 -32.37
C VAL A 20 -21.49 5.89 -33.15
N ASP A 21 -21.56 6.12 -34.45
CA ASP A 21 -22.37 5.31 -35.36
C ASP A 21 -21.65 4.00 -35.66
N VAL A 22 -21.91 2.99 -34.81
CA VAL A 22 -21.18 1.69 -34.84
C VAL A 22 -21.48 0.89 -36.09
N GLU A 23 -22.72 1.00 -36.64
CA GLU A 23 -23.11 0.33 -37.87
C GLU A 23 -22.37 0.96 -39.07
N GLU A 24 -22.28 2.29 -39.12
CA GLU A 24 -21.48 2.99 -40.14
C GLU A 24 -20.00 2.64 -40.06
N VAL A 25 -19.44 2.51 -38.86
CA VAL A 25 -18.04 2.11 -38.68
C VAL A 25 -17.82 0.68 -39.14
N SER A 26 -18.74 -0.25 -38.81
CA SER A 26 -18.65 -1.66 -39.20
C SER A 26 -18.78 -1.81 -40.74
N ASN A 27 -19.76 -1.16 -41.36
CA ASN A 27 -19.94 -1.19 -42.82
C ASN A 27 -18.70 -0.65 -43.54
N TRP A 28 -18.20 0.52 -43.11
CA TRP A 28 -16.98 1.13 -43.65
C TRP A 28 -15.75 0.24 -43.46
N ALA A 29 -15.61 -0.45 -42.29
CA ALA A 29 -14.50 -1.36 -42.04
C ALA A 29 -14.50 -2.54 -42.98
N GLY A 30 -15.68 -3.08 -43.36
CA GLY A 30 -15.82 -4.14 -44.34
C GLY A 30 -15.34 -3.80 -45.76
N GLU A 31 -15.20 -2.50 -46.08
CA GLU A 31 -14.70 -2.04 -47.37
C GLU A 31 -13.17 -1.83 -47.37
N GLN A 32 -12.50 -1.96 -46.25
CA GLN A 32 -11.06 -1.72 -46.14
C GLN A 32 -10.23 -2.87 -46.69
N PRO A 33 -9.02 -2.58 -47.21
CA PRO A 33 -8.11 -3.64 -47.68
C PRO A 33 -7.85 -4.70 -46.62
N ASN A 34 -7.75 -5.95 -47.04
CA ASN A 34 -7.55 -7.15 -46.19
C ASN A 34 -8.73 -7.50 -45.28
N VAL A 35 -9.75 -6.69 -45.11
CA VAL A 35 -10.94 -7.03 -44.30
C VAL A 35 -11.89 -7.89 -45.13
N VAL A 36 -12.17 -9.09 -44.64
CA VAL A 36 -13.07 -10.05 -45.31
C VAL A 36 -14.37 -10.28 -44.53
N CYS A 37 -14.41 -9.88 -43.28
CA CYS A 37 -15.60 -9.93 -42.42
C CYS A 37 -15.59 -8.69 -41.50
N SER A 38 -16.74 -8.03 -41.40
CA SER A 38 -16.94 -6.95 -40.41
C SER A 38 -18.34 -7.08 -39.82
N ARG A 39 -18.42 -7.04 -38.49
CA ARG A 39 -19.68 -7.13 -37.74
C ARG A 39 -19.71 -6.11 -36.61
N ASP A 40 -20.89 -5.66 -36.25
CA ASP A 40 -21.14 -4.93 -35.00
C ASP A 40 -22.04 -5.76 -34.08
N TYR A 41 -21.85 -5.61 -32.76
CA TYR A 41 -22.65 -6.32 -31.77
C TYR A 41 -22.74 -5.54 -30.45
N LYS A 42 -23.86 -5.70 -29.74
CA LYS A 42 -24.14 -4.94 -28.52
C LYS A 42 -23.09 -5.09 -27.43
N PHE A 43 -22.58 -6.32 -27.24
CA PHE A 43 -21.61 -6.66 -26.21
C PHE A 43 -20.63 -7.73 -26.72
N MET A 44 -19.62 -7.33 -27.46
CA MET A 44 -18.62 -8.26 -28.02
C MET A 44 -17.93 -9.12 -26.94
N CYS A 45 -17.80 -8.59 -25.70
CA CYS A 45 -17.22 -9.34 -24.57
C CYS A 45 -18.14 -10.42 -23.97
N SER A 46 -19.43 -10.48 -24.35
CA SER A 46 -20.34 -11.55 -23.93
C SER A 46 -20.01 -12.86 -24.63
N SER A 47 -20.56 -14.00 -24.13
CA SER A 47 -20.37 -15.31 -24.76
C SER A 47 -20.76 -15.31 -26.24
N LEU A 48 -21.94 -14.74 -26.56
CA LEU A 48 -22.41 -14.65 -27.96
C LEU A 48 -21.48 -13.78 -28.84
N GLY A 49 -20.94 -12.67 -28.29
CA GLY A 49 -19.99 -11.86 -29.05
C GLY A 49 -18.66 -12.58 -29.31
N GLN A 50 -18.19 -13.38 -28.36
CA GLN A 50 -17.01 -14.21 -28.52
C GLN A 50 -17.25 -15.36 -29.51
N GLU A 51 -18.41 -16.04 -29.44
CA GLU A 51 -18.84 -17.10 -30.37
C GLU A 51 -18.85 -16.59 -31.82
N LEU A 52 -19.35 -15.35 -32.07
CA LEU A 52 -19.30 -14.75 -33.41
C LEU A 52 -17.86 -14.67 -33.95
N ILE A 53 -16.88 -14.28 -33.11
CA ILE A 53 -15.46 -14.23 -33.50
C ILE A 53 -14.95 -15.65 -33.83
N GLU A 54 -15.27 -16.64 -32.98
CA GLU A 54 -14.83 -18.03 -33.11
C GLU A 54 -15.41 -18.72 -34.37
N GLU A 55 -16.67 -18.44 -34.67
CA GLU A 55 -17.36 -18.96 -35.87
C GLU A 55 -16.80 -18.32 -37.14
N ASP A 56 -16.66 -17.00 -37.17
CA ASP A 56 -16.16 -16.29 -38.35
C ASP A 56 -14.69 -16.63 -38.68
N ILE A 57 -13.86 -16.89 -37.65
CA ILE A 57 -12.50 -17.41 -37.89
C ILE A 57 -12.53 -18.66 -38.74
N LYS A 58 -13.44 -19.60 -38.43
CA LYS A 58 -13.57 -20.88 -39.12
C LYS A 58 -14.26 -20.74 -40.48
N GLU A 59 -15.36 -19.96 -40.54
CA GLU A 59 -16.18 -19.81 -41.74
C GLU A 59 -15.44 -19.05 -42.86
N HIS A 60 -14.79 -17.94 -42.50
CA HIS A 60 -14.10 -17.08 -43.48
C HIS A 60 -12.60 -17.36 -43.59
N GLY A 61 -12.07 -18.27 -42.76
CA GLY A 61 -10.64 -18.57 -42.72
C GLY A 61 -9.81 -17.33 -42.38
N LEU A 62 -10.23 -16.61 -41.36
CA LEU A 62 -9.54 -15.38 -40.90
C LEU A 62 -8.14 -15.73 -40.43
N THR A 63 -7.22 -14.79 -40.65
CA THR A 63 -5.83 -14.90 -40.21
C THR A 63 -5.48 -13.82 -39.17
N ARG A 64 -6.31 -12.79 -39.02
CA ARG A 64 -6.13 -11.65 -38.10
C ARG A 64 -7.47 -11.19 -37.56
N ILE A 65 -7.48 -10.70 -36.32
CA ILE A 65 -8.69 -10.22 -35.66
C ILE A 65 -8.45 -8.79 -35.13
N VAL A 66 -9.41 -7.91 -35.40
CA VAL A 66 -9.50 -6.57 -34.81
C VAL A 66 -10.80 -6.43 -34.03
N VAL A 67 -10.74 -6.03 -32.77
CA VAL A 67 -11.93 -5.71 -31.98
C VAL A 67 -11.92 -4.23 -31.60
N ALA A 68 -12.86 -3.48 -32.14
CA ALA A 68 -13.08 -2.08 -31.80
C ALA A 68 -14.05 -1.97 -30.64
N ALA A 69 -13.53 -1.70 -29.42
CA ALA A 69 -14.31 -1.76 -28.19
C ALA A 69 -13.78 -0.80 -27.11
N CYS A 70 -13.89 -1.18 -25.84
CA CYS A 70 -13.33 -0.50 -24.70
C CYS A 70 -11.81 -0.70 -24.58
N SER A 71 -11.23 -0.22 -23.45
CA SER A 71 -9.80 -0.34 -23.20
C SER A 71 -9.31 -1.79 -23.22
N PRO A 72 -8.13 -2.07 -23.83
CA PRO A 72 -7.45 -3.37 -23.75
C PRO A 72 -7.28 -3.89 -22.32
N HIS A 73 -7.03 -3.01 -21.34
CA HIS A 73 -6.93 -3.39 -19.91
C HIS A 73 -8.14 -4.17 -19.39
N MET A 74 -9.32 -3.97 -20.01
CA MET A 74 -10.55 -4.63 -19.56
C MET A 74 -10.71 -6.01 -20.18
N HIS A 75 -10.50 -6.13 -21.49
CA HIS A 75 -10.98 -7.29 -22.25
C HIS A 75 -9.98 -7.86 -23.26
N GLU A 76 -8.73 -7.42 -23.25
CA GLU A 76 -7.72 -7.98 -24.17
C GLU A 76 -7.59 -9.50 -24.00
N LYS A 77 -7.47 -9.97 -22.74
CA LYS A 77 -7.40 -11.41 -22.44
C LYS A 77 -8.67 -12.17 -22.88
N THR A 78 -9.84 -11.53 -22.77
CA THR A 78 -11.12 -12.12 -23.20
C THR A 78 -11.11 -12.39 -24.70
N PHE A 79 -10.70 -11.41 -25.49
CA PHE A 79 -10.71 -11.52 -26.95
C PHE A 79 -9.55 -12.35 -27.50
N ARG A 80 -8.37 -12.32 -26.87
CA ARG A 80 -7.27 -13.25 -27.16
C ARG A 80 -7.72 -14.70 -26.94
N GLY A 81 -8.44 -14.97 -25.84
CA GLY A 81 -9.02 -16.29 -25.59
C GLY A 81 -10.08 -16.72 -26.63
N ALA A 82 -10.92 -15.80 -27.12
CA ALA A 82 -11.85 -16.09 -28.22
C ALA A 82 -11.09 -16.37 -29.53
N THR A 83 -10.05 -15.61 -29.84
CA THR A 83 -9.17 -15.81 -30.99
C THR A 83 -8.52 -17.20 -30.95
N GLU A 84 -8.02 -17.62 -29.78
CA GLU A 84 -7.42 -18.94 -29.57
C GLU A 84 -8.44 -20.08 -29.71
N ARG A 85 -9.64 -19.97 -29.12
CA ARG A 85 -10.72 -20.96 -29.27
C ARG A 85 -11.22 -21.07 -30.70
N GLY A 86 -11.12 -19.99 -31.48
CA GLY A 86 -11.36 -19.97 -32.92
C GLY A 86 -10.31 -20.75 -33.72
N GLY A 87 -9.13 -21.03 -33.14
CA GLY A 87 -8.03 -21.77 -33.75
C GLY A 87 -6.90 -20.91 -34.31
N LEU A 88 -6.85 -19.62 -33.94
CA LEU A 88 -5.74 -18.70 -34.27
C LEU A 88 -4.80 -18.53 -33.09
N ASN A 89 -3.54 -18.18 -33.37
CA ASN A 89 -2.63 -17.73 -32.31
C ASN A 89 -3.19 -16.45 -31.66
N PRO A 90 -3.28 -16.38 -30.30
CA PRO A 90 -3.93 -15.27 -29.58
C PRO A 90 -3.28 -13.91 -29.80
N TYR A 91 -2.07 -13.86 -30.34
CA TYR A 91 -1.34 -12.61 -30.63
C TYR A 91 -1.56 -12.11 -32.07
N LEU A 92 -2.28 -12.82 -32.89
CA LEU A 92 -2.76 -12.36 -34.22
C LEU A 92 -4.04 -11.52 -34.08
N PHE A 93 -4.05 -10.67 -33.08
CA PHE A 93 -5.17 -9.90 -32.58
C PHE A 93 -4.76 -8.48 -32.24
N GLU A 94 -5.65 -7.51 -32.43
CA GLU A 94 -5.46 -6.11 -32.05
C GLU A 94 -6.77 -5.49 -31.51
N MET A 95 -6.69 -4.57 -30.55
CA MET A 95 -7.84 -3.82 -30.05
C MET A 95 -7.76 -2.34 -30.43
N ALA A 96 -8.81 -1.84 -31.07
CA ALA A 96 -9.03 -0.41 -31.26
C ALA A 96 -9.87 0.14 -30.10
N ASN A 97 -9.28 1.00 -29.24
CA ASN A 97 -10.01 1.62 -28.13
C ASN A 97 -10.89 2.77 -28.65
N ILE A 98 -12.17 2.49 -28.91
CA ILE A 98 -13.16 3.46 -29.40
C ILE A 98 -14.10 3.95 -28.28
N ARG A 99 -13.87 3.57 -27.02
CA ARG A 99 -14.61 4.06 -25.85
C ARG A 99 -13.83 5.15 -25.12
N GLU A 100 -12.79 4.82 -24.39
CA GLU A 100 -11.99 5.75 -23.60
C GLU A 100 -11.26 6.77 -24.48
N HIS A 101 -10.70 6.32 -25.61
CA HIS A 101 -10.00 7.22 -26.54
C HIS A 101 -10.93 7.99 -27.47
N ASN A 102 -12.22 7.65 -27.53
CA ASN A 102 -13.15 8.29 -28.46
C ASN A 102 -14.50 8.67 -27.84
N SER A 103 -15.43 7.74 -27.62
CA SER A 103 -16.82 8.09 -27.22
C SER A 103 -16.89 8.84 -25.88
N TRP A 104 -15.93 8.66 -24.97
CA TRP A 104 -15.83 9.40 -23.72
C TRP A 104 -15.08 10.72 -23.81
N SER A 105 -14.33 10.95 -24.89
CA SER A 105 -13.53 12.16 -25.09
C SER A 105 -14.04 13.04 -26.24
N THR A 106 -15.06 12.60 -26.97
CA THR A 106 -15.61 13.31 -28.15
C THR A 106 -17.13 13.26 -28.07
N THR A 107 -17.77 14.42 -27.98
CA THR A 107 -19.23 14.53 -27.79
C THR A 107 -20.02 14.66 -29.10
N ASP A 108 -19.38 15.18 -30.15
CA ASP A 108 -19.99 15.29 -31.48
C ASP A 108 -20.00 13.93 -32.17
N LYS A 109 -21.19 13.48 -32.57
CA LYS A 109 -21.38 12.14 -33.13
C LYS A 109 -20.62 11.92 -34.45
N GLU A 110 -20.62 12.92 -35.31
CA GLU A 110 -19.97 12.84 -36.63
C GLU A 110 -18.45 12.80 -36.48
N ALA A 111 -17.89 13.65 -35.61
CA ALA A 111 -16.47 13.67 -35.28
C ALA A 111 -16.03 12.36 -34.59
N ALA A 112 -16.84 11.85 -33.68
CA ALA A 112 -16.59 10.57 -32.99
C ALA A 112 -16.60 9.40 -33.96
N THR A 113 -17.56 9.34 -34.89
CA THR A 113 -17.62 8.29 -35.92
C THR A 113 -16.40 8.34 -36.84
N ARG A 114 -15.98 9.53 -37.30
CA ARG A 114 -14.74 9.70 -38.09
C ARG A 114 -13.51 9.23 -37.32
N LYS A 115 -13.41 9.60 -36.05
CA LYS A 115 -12.31 9.19 -35.17
C LYS A 115 -12.29 7.68 -34.92
N ALA A 116 -13.46 7.06 -34.72
CA ALA A 116 -13.57 5.60 -34.61
C ALA A 116 -13.04 4.89 -35.85
N LYS A 117 -13.43 5.34 -37.07
CA LYS A 117 -12.89 4.82 -38.33
C LYS A 117 -11.36 4.94 -38.40
N ALA A 118 -10.79 6.07 -38.00
CA ALA A 118 -9.34 6.25 -38.00
C ALA A 118 -8.63 5.28 -37.03
N LEU A 119 -9.18 5.08 -35.82
CA LEU A 119 -8.65 4.13 -34.83
C LEU A 119 -8.75 2.67 -35.33
N VAL A 120 -9.88 2.30 -35.94
CA VAL A 120 -10.07 0.96 -36.54
C VAL A 120 -9.09 0.76 -37.70
N ASN A 121 -8.93 1.75 -38.57
CA ASN A 121 -7.97 1.66 -39.67
C ASN A 121 -6.55 1.43 -39.17
N GLY A 122 -6.13 2.20 -38.15
CA GLY A 122 -4.82 2.02 -37.54
C GLY A 122 -4.62 0.60 -36.97
N ALA A 123 -5.66 0.02 -36.36
CA ALA A 123 -5.62 -1.34 -35.85
C ALA A 123 -5.57 -2.39 -36.98
N VAL A 124 -6.32 -2.18 -38.06
CA VAL A 124 -6.30 -3.07 -39.25
C VAL A 124 -4.92 -3.05 -39.91
N GLU A 125 -4.36 -1.86 -40.15
CA GLU A 125 -3.02 -1.73 -40.72
C GLU A 125 -1.93 -2.34 -39.83
N ARG A 126 -2.07 -2.24 -38.50
CA ARG A 126 -1.12 -2.80 -37.56
C ARG A 126 -1.20 -4.33 -37.48
N VAL A 127 -2.39 -4.89 -37.37
CA VAL A 127 -2.59 -6.33 -37.14
C VAL A 127 -2.04 -7.21 -38.28
N VAL A 128 -2.02 -6.71 -39.53
CA VAL A 128 -1.47 -7.45 -40.67
C VAL A 128 0.03 -7.71 -40.53
N HIS A 129 0.73 -6.94 -39.70
CA HIS A 129 2.16 -7.11 -39.41
C HIS A 129 2.44 -7.97 -38.20
N HIS A 130 1.41 -8.36 -37.43
CA HIS A 130 1.60 -9.22 -36.27
C HIS A 130 2.12 -10.61 -36.67
N GLN A 131 3.03 -11.14 -35.87
CA GLN A 131 3.54 -12.48 -35.97
C GLN A 131 2.95 -13.37 -34.87
N PRO A 132 2.77 -14.67 -35.07
CA PRO A 132 2.41 -15.57 -34.00
C PRO A 132 3.51 -15.57 -32.94
N LEU A 133 3.10 -15.44 -31.68
CA LEU A 133 3.98 -15.45 -30.54
C LEU A 133 3.60 -16.59 -29.60
N GLU A 134 4.59 -17.18 -28.94
CA GLU A 134 4.39 -18.22 -27.94
C GLU A 134 4.70 -17.69 -26.55
N PRO A 135 3.80 -17.86 -25.57
CA PRO A 135 4.07 -17.52 -24.18
C PRO A 135 5.33 -18.22 -23.67
N ILE A 136 6.10 -17.52 -22.84
CA ILE A 136 7.38 -18.01 -22.31
C ILE A 136 7.14 -18.64 -20.95
N PRO A 137 7.30 -19.99 -20.80
CA PRO A 137 7.18 -20.61 -19.48
C PRO A 137 8.37 -20.26 -18.60
N VAL A 138 8.10 -19.86 -17.36
CA VAL A 138 9.10 -19.55 -16.34
C VAL A 138 8.78 -20.35 -15.09
N GLU A 139 9.76 -21.10 -14.59
CA GLU A 139 9.65 -21.79 -13.31
C GLU A 139 9.59 -20.79 -12.16
N ILE A 140 8.80 -21.10 -11.14
CA ILE A 140 8.59 -20.22 -9.99
C ILE A 140 9.38 -20.76 -8.79
N ASN A 141 10.25 -19.91 -8.23
CA ASN A 141 10.81 -20.17 -6.91
C ASN A 141 9.68 -20.10 -5.86
N PRO A 142 9.51 -21.12 -5.00
CA PRO A 142 8.42 -21.15 -4.02
C PRO A 142 8.60 -20.15 -2.87
N GLY A 143 9.79 -19.58 -2.69
CA GLY A 143 10.07 -18.57 -1.67
C GLY A 143 9.31 -17.26 -1.93
N THR A 144 8.84 -16.62 -0.87
CA THR A 144 8.15 -15.32 -0.93
C THR A 144 8.80 -14.30 -0.02
N LEU A 145 9.11 -13.12 -0.55
CA LEU A 145 9.50 -11.96 0.27
C LEU A 145 8.24 -11.21 0.74
N ILE A 146 8.20 -10.88 2.02
CA ILE A 146 7.22 -9.94 2.58
C ILE A 146 7.99 -8.78 3.21
N VAL A 147 7.66 -7.54 2.79
CA VAL A 147 8.29 -6.32 3.31
C VAL A 147 7.32 -5.58 4.21
N GLY A 148 7.65 -5.54 5.50
CA GLY A 148 6.85 -4.93 6.56
C GLY A 148 6.19 -5.96 7.48
N GLY A 149 6.60 -5.95 8.76
CA GLY A 149 6.11 -6.82 9.82
C GLY A 149 4.92 -6.24 10.60
N GLY A 150 4.08 -5.41 9.97
CA GLY A 150 2.79 -5.00 10.52
C GLY A 150 1.73 -6.09 10.37
N ILE A 151 0.48 -5.84 10.85
CA ILE A 151 -0.57 -6.87 10.89
C ILE A 151 -0.88 -7.47 9.50
N ALA A 152 -0.81 -6.69 8.42
CA ALA A 152 -1.02 -7.21 7.06
C ALA A 152 0.09 -8.17 6.62
N GLY A 153 1.36 -7.81 6.89
CA GLY A 153 2.51 -8.66 6.57
C GLY A 153 2.57 -9.91 7.44
N ILE A 154 2.29 -9.79 8.74
CA ILE A 154 2.18 -10.93 9.66
C ILE A 154 1.10 -11.92 9.18
N THR A 155 -0.08 -11.41 8.81
CA THR A 155 -1.16 -12.26 8.28
C THR A 155 -0.72 -12.96 7.00
N ALA A 156 -0.16 -12.23 6.04
CA ALA A 156 0.29 -12.81 4.78
C ALA A 156 1.40 -13.87 5.00
N ALA A 157 2.31 -13.62 5.95
CA ALA A 157 3.39 -14.54 6.28
C ALA A 157 2.86 -15.87 6.86
N LEU A 158 1.95 -15.79 7.82
CA LEU A 158 1.36 -16.98 8.44
C LEU A 158 0.52 -17.77 7.43
N GLU A 159 -0.34 -17.13 6.65
CA GLU A 159 -1.16 -17.81 5.64
C GLU A 159 -0.32 -18.58 4.60
N LEU A 160 0.80 -18.00 4.14
CA LEU A 160 1.71 -18.67 3.21
C LEU A 160 2.50 -19.80 3.88
N ALA A 161 2.98 -19.56 5.09
CA ALA A 161 3.81 -20.51 5.82
C ALA A 161 3.01 -21.72 6.28
N ASP A 162 1.77 -21.52 6.76
CA ASP A 162 0.81 -22.60 7.10
C ASP A 162 0.44 -23.44 5.88
N ALA A 163 0.43 -22.83 4.67
CA ALA A 163 0.26 -23.55 3.41
C ALA A 163 1.53 -24.29 2.95
N GLY A 164 2.62 -24.27 3.73
CA GLY A 164 3.86 -24.98 3.45
C GLY A 164 4.89 -24.21 2.62
N ASN A 165 4.66 -22.95 2.32
CA ASN A 165 5.58 -22.13 1.53
C ASN A 165 6.60 -21.43 2.42
N HIS A 166 7.84 -21.28 1.94
CA HIS A 166 8.86 -20.53 2.67
C HIS A 166 8.71 -19.03 2.51
N VAL A 167 8.75 -18.30 3.61
CA VAL A 167 8.56 -16.84 3.68
C VAL A 167 9.78 -16.17 4.30
N TYR A 168 10.26 -15.12 3.64
CA TYR A 168 11.24 -14.18 4.19
C TYR A 168 10.49 -12.90 4.59
N LEU A 169 10.34 -12.64 5.89
CA LEU A 169 9.70 -11.44 6.41
C LEU A 169 10.76 -10.43 6.83
N VAL A 170 10.79 -9.27 6.15
CA VAL A 170 11.75 -8.19 6.42
C VAL A 170 11.03 -7.03 7.10
N GLU A 171 11.54 -6.62 8.28
CA GLU A 171 11.03 -5.50 9.07
C GLU A 171 12.16 -4.53 9.43
N ARG A 172 11.95 -3.23 9.16
CA ARG A 172 12.96 -2.19 9.43
C ARG A 172 13.16 -1.87 10.90
N GLU A 173 12.09 -2.03 11.69
CA GLU A 173 12.11 -1.78 13.13
C GLU A 173 12.72 -2.99 13.88
N PRO A 174 13.18 -2.78 15.13
CA PRO A 174 13.76 -3.87 15.92
C PRO A 174 12.79 -5.02 16.25
N SER A 175 11.49 -4.77 16.12
CA SER A 175 10.42 -5.73 16.37
C SER A 175 9.34 -5.63 15.31
N ILE A 176 8.68 -6.75 15.01
CA ILE A 176 7.44 -6.76 14.24
C ILE A 176 6.26 -6.25 15.08
N GLY A 177 5.10 -6.00 14.45
CA GLY A 177 3.87 -5.53 15.09
C GLY A 177 3.33 -4.22 14.51
N GLY A 178 4.21 -3.37 13.96
CA GLY A 178 3.84 -2.09 13.35
C GLY A 178 3.03 -1.19 14.28
N HIS A 179 2.19 -0.33 13.72
CA HIS A 179 1.33 0.57 14.51
C HIS A 179 0.36 -0.15 15.43
N MET A 180 -0.06 -1.38 15.10
CA MET A 180 -0.98 -2.13 15.98
C MET A 180 -0.36 -2.41 17.35
N ALA A 181 0.96 -2.56 17.45
CA ALA A 181 1.66 -2.72 18.74
C ALA A 181 1.61 -1.46 19.61
N GLN A 182 1.37 -0.28 19.03
CA GLN A 182 1.28 1.00 19.74
C GLN A 182 -0.13 1.29 20.28
N LEU A 183 -1.16 0.58 19.79
CA LEU A 183 -2.55 0.80 20.19
C LEU A 183 -2.87 0.16 21.54
N ASP A 184 -3.83 0.75 22.28
CA ASP A 184 -4.37 0.17 23.52
C ASP A 184 -5.45 -0.86 23.20
N LYS A 185 -6.58 -0.39 22.69
CA LYS A 185 -7.72 -1.22 22.31
C LYS A 185 -8.07 -1.04 20.83
N THR A 186 -8.74 -2.02 20.26
CA THR A 186 -9.25 -1.98 18.88
C THR A 186 -10.76 -1.74 18.86
N PHE A 187 -11.24 -0.95 17.90
CA PHE A 187 -12.66 -0.71 17.72
C PHE A 187 -13.29 -1.76 16.78
N PRO A 188 -14.60 -2.04 16.84
CA PRO A 188 -15.59 -1.55 17.82
C PRO A 188 -15.67 -2.41 19.08
N THR A 189 -15.02 -3.55 19.09
CA THR A 189 -15.11 -4.61 20.12
C THR A 189 -14.35 -4.29 21.40
N LEU A 190 -13.43 -3.32 21.36
CA LEU A 190 -12.57 -2.89 22.47
C LEU A 190 -11.61 -4.00 22.97
N ASP A 191 -11.23 -4.91 22.08
CA ASP A 191 -10.20 -5.90 22.38
C ASP A 191 -8.86 -5.24 22.65
N CYS A 192 -8.11 -5.80 23.57
CA CYS A 192 -6.73 -5.38 23.83
C CYS A 192 -5.85 -5.67 22.60
N SER A 193 -5.27 -4.63 22.03
CA SER A 193 -4.48 -4.74 20.81
C SER A 193 -3.28 -5.67 20.96
N ALA A 194 -2.49 -5.50 22.04
CA ALA A 194 -1.35 -6.36 22.33
C ALA A 194 -1.76 -7.82 22.56
N CYS A 195 -2.93 -8.04 23.19
CA CYS A 195 -3.40 -9.40 23.51
C CYS A 195 -3.75 -10.22 22.27
N ILE A 196 -4.24 -9.58 21.21
CA ILE A 196 -4.57 -10.26 19.95
C ILE A 196 -3.40 -10.27 18.95
N LEU A 197 -2.49 -9.31 19.05
CA LEU A 197 -1.33 -9.20 18.16
C LEU A 197 -0.17 -10.10 18.61
N THR A 198 0.16 -10.11 19.92
CA THR A 198 1.35 -10.81 20.44
C THR A 198 1.39 -12.29 20.07
N PRO A 199 0.30 -13.08 20.18
CA PRO A 199 0.32 -14.46 19.73
C PRO A 199 0.73 -14.62 18.27
N LYS A 200 0.21 -13.75 17.39
CA LYS A 200 0.55 -13.77 15.96
C LYS A 200 2.01 -13.41 15.68
N MET A 201 2.59 -12.51 16.47
CA MET A 201 4.01 -12.19 16.39
C MET A 201 4.89 -13.37 16.81
N VAL A 202 4.50 -14.05 17.88
CA VAL A 202 5.18 -15.26 18.37
C VAL A 202 5.04 -16.41 17.38
N ASP A 203 3.86 -16.60 16.78
CA ASP A 203 3.64 -17.60 15.74
C ASP A 203 4.60 -17.37 14.56
N VAL A 204 4.79 -16.12 14.13
CA VAL A 204 5.76 -15.75 13.06
C VAL A 204 7.19 -16.13 13.44
N ASP A 205 7.63 -15.78 14.65
CA ASP A 205 9.00 -16.03 15.14
C ASP A 205 9.32 -17.52 15.28
N GLN A 206 8.33 -18.33 15.62
CA GLN A 206 8.48 -19.76 15.86
C GLN A 206 8.14 -20.64 14.66
N HIS A 207 7.62 -20.05 13.58
CA HIS A 207 7.16 -20.84 12.44
C HIS A 207 8.33 -21.38 11.61
N PRO A 208 8.45 -22.71 11.36
CA PRO A 208 9.59 -23.31 10.67
C PRO A 208 9.75 -22.85 9.21
N ASN A 209 8.69 -22.37 8.57
CA ASN A 209 8.70 -21.88 7.19
C ASN A 209 8.84 -20.36 7.11
N ILE A 210 9.08 -19.64 8.22
CA ILE A 210 9.30 -18.19 8.20
C ILE A 210 10.73 -17.89 8.64
N THR A 211 11.45 -17.14 7.81
CA THR A 211 12.71 -16.51 8.19
C THR A 211 12.44 -15.04 8.46
N LEU A 212 12.53 -14.64 9.73
CA LEU A 212 12.31 -13.25 10.15
C LEU A 212 13.62 -12.46 10.15
N TYR A 213 13.67 -11.41 9.36
CA TYR A 213 14.72 -10.38 9.36
C TYR A 213 14.18 -9.09 9.97
N SER A 214 14.21 -8.96 11.29
CA SER A 214 13.92 -7.68 11.97
C SER A 214 15.17 -6.80 12.00
N TRP A 215 14.99 -5.49 12.19
CA TRP A 215 16.06 -4.49 12.10
C TRP A 215 16.80 -4.53 10.76
N SER A 216 16.04 -4.79 9.67
CA SER A 216 16.58 -5.08 8.34
C SER A 216 15.79 -4.35 7.26
N GLU A 217 16.45 -4.00 6.17
CA GLU A 217 15.86 -3.28 5.05
C GLU A 217 16.21 -3.95 3.73
N VAL A 218 15.27 -3.96 2.78
CA VAL A 218 15.59 -4.37 1.41
C VAL A 218 16.44 -3.28 0.78
N GLU A 219 17.63 -3.65 0.34
CA GLU A 219 18.60 -2.76 -0.29
C GLU A 219 18.43 -2.75 -1.82
N ASN A 220 18.15 -3.93 -2.39
CA ASN A 220 18.00 -4.08 -3.82
C ASN A 220 17.09 -5.26 -4.18
N ILE A 221 16.43 -5.15 -5.31
CA ILE A 221 15.73 -6.24 -5.99
C ILE A 221 16.10 -6.24 -7.46
N SER A 222 16.34 -7.43 -8.01
CA SER A 222 16.55 -7.65 -9.43
C SER A 222 15.80 -8.91 -9.86
N GLY A 223 15.70 -9.14 -11.17
CA GLY A 223 14.99 -10.32 -11.68
C GLY A 223 13.55 -10.02 -12.12
N TYR A 224 12.72 -11.04 -12.16
CA TYR A 224 11.38 -11.01 -12.73
C TYR A 224 10.46 -12.00 -12.00
N ILE A 225 9.18 -11.98 -12.31
CA ILE A 225 8.19 -12.91 -11.73
C ILE A 225 8.71 -14.35 -11.73
N GLY A 226 8.60 -14.99 -10.59
CA GLY A 226 9.10 -16.34 -10.35
C GLY A 226 10.58 -16.41 -9.97
N ASN A 227 11.39 -15.38 -10.26
CA ASN A 227 12.85 -15.38 -10.07
C ASN A 227 13.39 -14.00 -9.73
N PHE A 228 13.00 -13.47 -8.60
CA PHE A 228 13.60 -12.26 -8.03
C PHE A 228 14.83 -12.62 -7.19
N ASN A 229 15.88 -11.82 -7.28
CA ASN A 229 17.02 -11.84 -6.37
C ASN A 229 16.92 -10.63 -5.43
N ILE A 230 16.90 -10.90 -4.15
CA ILE A 230 16.72 -9.90 -3.10
C ILE A 230 18.03 -9.72 -2.36
N THR A 231 18.44 -8.48 -2.14
CA THR A 231 19.52 -8.13 -1.22
C THR A 231 18.91 -7.41 -0.02
N VAL A 232 19.11 -7.96 1.16
CA VAL A 232 18.66 -7.39 2.44
C VAL A 232 19.86 -6.93 3.22
N ARG A 233 19.84 -5.70 3.71
CA ARG A 233 20.78 -5.19 4.70
C ARG A 233 20.24 -5.44 6.10
N LYS A 234 20.85 -6.38 6.83
CA LYS A 234 20.62 -6.59 8.27
C LYS A 234 21.51 -5.59 9.02
N LYS A 235 20.89 -4.61 9.65
CA LYS A 235 21.57 -3.54 10.39
C LYS A 235 22.21 -4.09 11.67
N ALA A 236 23.38 -3.59 12.03
CA ALA A 236 24.04 -3.95 13.28
C ALA A 236 23.16 -3.61 14.48
N ARG A 237 22.77 -4.60 15.27
CA ARG A 237 22.10 -4.43 16.55
C ARG A 237 23.05 -4.10 17.68
N TYR A 238 24.33 -4.39 17.49
CA TYR A 238 25.38 -4.42 18.51
C TYR A 238 25.07 -5.40 19.64
N VAL A 239 24.22 -6.39 19.34
CA VAL A 239 23.81 -7.50 20.21
C VAL A 239 23.80 -8.77 19.37
N ILE A 240 24.59 -9.75 19.79
CA ILE A 240 24.64 -11.08 19.19
C ILE A 240 23.39 -11.83 19.59
N GLU A 241 22.48 -12.05 18.65
CA GLU A 241 21.13 -12.59 18.87
C GLU A 241 21.19 -13.99 19.48
N GLU A 242 22.10 -14.85 19.02
CA GLU A 242 22.28 -16.24 19.47
C GLU A 242 22.75 -16.34 20.94
N LEU A 243 23.41 -15.30 21.43
CA LEU A 243 23.91 -15.25 22.82
C LEU A 243 22.94 -14.50 23.74
N CYS A 244 22.03 -13.70 23.19
CA CYS A 244 21.16 -12.85 23.96
C CYS A 244 19.96 -13.62 24.54
N THR A 245 19.79 -13.59 25.86
CA THR A 245 18.65 -14.22 26.55
C THR A 245 17.45 -13.27 26.77
N GLY A 246 17.54 -12.01 26.32
CA GLY A 246 16.49 -11.00 26.53
C GLY A 246 16.30 -10.58 27.99
N CYS A 247 17.33 -10.73 28.85
CA CYS A 247 17.23 -10.51 30.30
C CYS A 247 17.07 -9.03 30.72
N GLY A 248 17.29 -8.06 29.83
CA GLY A 248 17.10 -6.62 30.07
C GLY A 248 18.17 -5.93 30.92
N ILE A 249 19.20 -6.64 31.43
CA ILE A 249 20.24 -6.05 32.31
C ILE A 249 20.98 -4.91 31.61
N CYS A 250 21.31 -5.06 30.33
CA CYS A 250 21.98 -4.04 29.53
C CYS A 250 21.17 -2.74 29.44
N GLU A 251 19.87 -2.85 29.29
CA GLU A 251 18.93 -1.71 29.26
C GLU A 251 18.81 -1.05 30.64
N GLU A 252 18.57 -1.84 31.70
CA GLU A 252 18.48 -1.33 33.07
C GLU A 252 19.73 -0.53 33.49
N LYS A 253 20.92 -1.06 33.18
CA LYS A 253 22.21 -0.48 33.60
C LYS A 253 22.74 0.59 32.65
N CYS A 254 22.11 0.83 31.51
CA CYS A 254 22.53 1.91 30.61
C CYS A 254 22.29 3.29 31.25
N PRO A 255 23.33 4.14 31.38
CA PRO A 255 23.16 5.45 32.02
C PRO A 255 22.49 6.48 31.11
N ARG A 256 22.47 6.25 29.81
CA ARG A 256 21.96 7.22 28.82
C ARG A 256 20.44 7.09 28.72
N LYS A 257 19.77 8.24 28.78
CA LYS A 257 18.33 8.37 28.53
C LYS A 257 18.11 9.18 27.26
N VAL A 258 17.18 8.73 26.42
CA VAL A 258 16.83 9.30 25.13
C VAL A 258 15.31 9.39 25.05
N VAL A 259 14.78 10.46 24.46
CA VAL A 259 13.33 10.56 24.21
C VAL A 259 12.93 9.46 23.21
N ASP A 260 11.87 8.74 23.51
CA ASP A 260 11.33 7.70 22.62
C ASP A 260 10.31 8.31 21.66
N GLU A 261 10.83 8.83 20.55
CA GLU A 261 10.00 9.46 19.51
C GLU A 261 9.23 8.42 18.67
N VAL A 262 9.74 7.21 18.55
CA VAL A 262 9.20 6.19 17.61
C VAL A 262 8.05 5.43 18.26
N PHE A 263 8.27 4.76 19.38
CA PHE A 263 7.25 3.90 19.96
C PHE A 263 6.32 4.67 20.92
N GLU A 264 6.88 5.49 21.81
CA GLU A 264 6.12 6.24 22.81
C GLU A 264 5.72 7.66 22.33
N ALA A 265 5.91 7.97 21.06
CA ALA A 265 5.54 9.26 20.46
C ALA A 265 6.06 10.49 21.24
N GLY A 266 7.25 10.40 21.81
CA GLY A 266 7.88 11.47 22.59
C GLY A 266 7.40 11.61 24.03
N LEU A 267 6.46 10.78 24.50
CA LEU A 267 5.92 10.85 25.86
C LEU A 267 6.81 10.22 26.93
N ALA A 268 7.73 9.35 26.54
CA ALA A 268 8.62 8.65 27.45
C ALA A 268 10.09 8.78 27.06
N GLN A 269 10.96 8.31 27.95
CA GLN A 269 12.38 8.16 27.68
C GLN A 269 12.74 6.68 27.68
N ARG A 270 13.51 6.23 26.67
CA ARG A 270 14.15 4.94 26.59
C ARG A 270 15.66 5.05 26.88
N LYS A 271 16.32 3.92 26.97
CA LYS A 271 17.79 3.87 27.06
C LYS A 271 18.42 3.89 25.66
N ALA A 272 19.73 4.15 25.58
CA ALA A 272 20.46 4.05 24.32
C ALA A 272 20.61 2.60 23.83
N ILE A 273 20.53 1.61 24.71
CA ILE A 273 20.27 0.21 24.38
C ILE A 273 18.91 -0.14 24.95
N TYR A 274 18.02 -0.68 24.12
CA TYR A 274 16.60 -0.79 24.46
C TYR A 274 15.89 -1.90 23.69
N THR A 275 14.84 -2.40 24.29
CA THR A 275 13.81 -3.22 23.64
C THR A 275 12.61 -2.31 23.37
N PRO A 276 12.03 -2.27 22.16
CA PRO A 276 11.01 -1.27 21.80
C PRO A 276 9.78 -1.26 22.72
N PHE A 277 9.31 -2.45 23.12
CA PHE A 277 8.17 -2.61 24.03
C PHE A 277 8.22 -4.01 24.69
N PRO A 278 7.49 -4.24 25.79
CA PRO A 278 7.61 -5.50 26.56
C PRO A 278 7.30 -6.78 25.80
N GLN A 279 6.40 -6.72 24.81
CA GLN A 279 5.98 -7.86 23.99
C GLN A 279 6.73 -7.94 22.64
N ALA A 280 7.84 -7.22 22.49
CA ALA A 280 8.61 -7.20 21.24
C ALA A 280 9.02 -8.60 20.78
N VAL A 281 8.96 -8.80 19.47
CA VAL A 281 9.36 -10.04 18.78
C VAL A 281 10.23 -9.66 17.56
N PRO A 282 11.50 -10.12 17.50
CA PRO A 282 12.20 -10.85 18.57
C PRO A 282 12.48 -9.96 19.79
N LYS A 283 12.68 -10.57 20.94
CA LYS A 283 12.92 -9.87 22.20
C LYS A 283 14.43 -9.58 22.44
N TYR A 284 15.11 -9.14 21.41
CA TYR A 284 16.50 -8.73 21.51
C TYR A 284 16.58 -7.19 21.56
N PRO A 285 17.36 -6.61 22.49
CA PRO A 285 17.57 -5.16 22.49
C PRO A 285 18.38 -4.73 21.26
N VAL A 286 18.23 -3.46 20.91
CA VAL A 286 19.06 -2.80 19.91
C VAL A 286 19.78 -1.63 20.57
N LEU A 287 21.00 -1.36 20.12
CA LEU A 287 21.76 -0.22 20.58
C LEU A 287 21.66 0.92 19.55
N ASP A 288 21.43 2.13 20.02
CA ASP A 288 21.30 3.37 19.25
C ASP A 288 22.63 4.12 19.25
N PRO A 289 23.50 3.95 18.22
CA PRO A 289 24.86 4.51 18.22
C PRO A 289 24.90 6.04 18.36
N PRO A 290 24.06 6.84 17.68
CA PRO A 290 24.02 8.28 17.83
C PRO A 290 23.83 8.77 19.26
N ASN A 291 23.12 7.99 20.08
CA ASN A 291 22.81 8.33 21.46
C ASN A 291 23.64 7.52 22.48
N CYS A 292 24.56 6.68 22.04
CA CYS A 292 25.40 5.86 22.93
C CYS A 292 26.68 6.57 23.34
N THR A 293 26.95 6.66 24.65
CA THR A 293 28.17 7.27 25.18
C THR A 293 29.45 6.59 24.71
N TYR A 294 29.43 5.28 24.40
CA TYR A 294 30.59 4.60 23.85
C TYR A 294 30.91 5.12 22.44
N PHE A 295 29.93 5.19 21.55
CA PHE A 295 30.13 5.69 20.20
C PHE A 295 30.43 7.20 20.15
N GLU A 296 29.84 7.97 21.11
CA GLU A 296 30.08 9.42 21.23
C GLU A 296 31.50 9.73 21.73
N ARG A 297 32.02 8.97 22.73
CA ARG A 297 33.23 9.37 23.50
C ARG A 297 34.28 8.28 23.67
N GLY A 298 34.03 7.07 23.18
CA GLY A 298 34.89 5.90 23.36
C GLY A 298 34.98 5.39 24.81
N LYS A 299 34.09 5.85 25.70
CA LYS A 299 34.16 5.58 27.15
C LYS A 299 32.81 5.17 27.68
N CYS A 300 32.51 4.02 27.87
CA CYS A 300 31.37 3.39 28.52
C CYS A 300 31.14 2.02 27.91
N LYS A 301 31.30 0.99 28.68
CA LYS A 301 31.02 -0.39 28.28
C LYS A 301 30.13 -1.10 29.32
N ALA A 302 29.26 -0.34 30.01
CA ALA A 302 28.45 -0.87 31.11
C ALA A 302 27.58 -2.05 30.64
N CYS A 303 26.90 -1.94 29.51
CA CYS A 303 26.07 -3.00 28.94
C CYS A 303 26.91 -4.25 28.58
N GLN A 304 28.12 -4.09 28.05
CA GLN A 304 29.03 -5.19 27.69
C GLN A 304 29.58 -5.89 28.94
N ILE A 305 30.07 -5.09 29.93
CA ILE A 305 30.68 -5.62 31.15
C ILE A 305 29.66 -6.39 32.01
N LEU A 306 28.41 -5.95 32.01
CA LEU A 306 27.34 -6.51 32.86
C LEU A 306 26.48 -7.55 32.14
N CYS A 307 26.75 -7.80 30.85
CA CYS A 307 26.02 -8.84 30.09
C CYS A 307 26.49 -10.22 30.54
N PRO A 308 25.58 -11.05 31.12
CA PRO A 308 25.99 -12.38 31.67
C PRO A 308 26.41 -13.37 30.58
N THR A 309 25.95 -13.17 29.34
CA THR A 309 26.23 -14.07 28.22
C THR A 309 27.26 -13.51 27.25
N GLY A 310 27.74 -12.27 27.46
CA GLY A 310 28.69 -11.62 26.58
C GLY A 310 28.10 -11.23 25.19
N ALA A 311 26.80 -11.07 25.10
CA ALA A 311 26.11 -10.82 23.83
C ALA A 311 26.32 -9.41 23.25
N ILE A 312 27.02 -8.48 23.93
CA ILE A 312 27.20 -7.11 23.43
C ILE A 312 28.49 -7.02 22.63
N ASP A 313 28.36 -6.64 21.38
CA ASP A 313 29.48 -6.46 20.44
C ASP A 313 29.40 -5.07 19.78
N PHE A 314 30.32 -4.17 20.13
CA PHE A 314 30.41 -2.83 19.57
C PHE A 314 31.09 -2.77 18.19
N GLU A 315 31.71 -3.86 17.76
CA GLU A 315 32.41 -3.97 16.45
C GLU A 315 31.51 -4.61 15.38
N GLN A 316 30.25 -4.93 15.72
CA GLN A 316 29.29 -5.48 14.76
C GLN A 316 29.05 -4.50 13.63
N GLU A 317 29.06 -5.00 12.39
CA GLU A 317 28.78 -4.25 11.17
C GLU A 317 27.48 -4.72 10.53
N ASP A 318 26.95 -3.92 9.61
CA ASP A 318 25.79 -4.31 8.81
C ASP A 318 26.15 -5.51 7.91
N GLU A 319 25.22 -6.43 7.74
CA GLU A 319 25.37 -7.62 6.91
C GLU A 319 24.46 -7.53 5.67
N LEU A 320 25.02 -7.84 4.49
CA LEU A 320 24.24 -8.00 3.27
C LEU A 320 23.93 -9.48 3.05
N ILE A 321 22.66 -9.80 2.96
CA ILE A 321 22.13 -11.14 2.77
C ILE A 321 21.43 -11.21 1.43
N GLU A 322 21.79 -12.20 0.60
CA GLU A 322 21.17 -12.39 -0.71
C GLU A 322 20.43 -13.72 -0.79
N PHE A 323 19.23 -13.70 -1.34
CA PHE A 323 18.42 -14.91 -1.56
C PHE A 323 17.44 -14.73 -2.71
N PRO A 324 17.08 -15.84 -3.41
CA PRO A 324 16.09 -15.81 -4.47
C PRO A 324 14.67 -16.02 -3.91
N VAL A 325 13.68 -15.37 -4.54
CA VAL A 325 12.24 -15.57 -4.28
C VAL A 325 11.45 -15.53 -5.58
N GLY A 326 10.27 -16.16 -5.60
CA GLY A 326 9.39 -16.09 -6.76
C GLY A 326 8.42 -14.92 -6.73
N ASN A 327 8.05 -14.45 -5.54
CA ASN A 327 7.03 -13.42 -5.36
C ASN A 327 7.39 -12.46 -4.23
N VAL A 328 6.78 -11.27 -4.27
CA VAL A 328 6.95 -10.21 -3.26
C VAL A 328 5.59 -9.69 -2.81
N ILE A 329 5.41 -9.49 -1.49
CA ILE A 329 4.27 -8.77 -0.92
C ILE A 329 4.81 -7.54 -0.17
N LEU A 330 4.37 -6.36 -0.58
CA LEU A 330 4.68 -5.11 0.11
C LEU A 330 3.57 -4.77 1.10
N ALA A 331 3.91 -4.70 2.37
CA ALA A 331 3.01 -4.40 3.49
C ALA A 331 3.60 -3.32 4.40
N THR A 332 4.20 -2.29 3.79
CA THR A 332 5.02 -1.27 4.46
C THR A 332 4.24 -0.29 5.35
N GLY A 333 2.90 -0.34 5.32
CA GLY A 333 2.05 0.46 6.21
C GLY A 333 1.89 1.92 5.79
N TYR A 334 1.86 2.83 6.77
CA TYR A 334 1.55 4.25 6.60
C TYR A 334 2.30 5.10 7.63
N ASP A 335 2.34 6.41 7.41
CA ASP A 335 2.75 7.39 8.40
C ASP A 335 1.53 8.18 8.91
N LEU A 336 1.60 8.70 10.14
CA LEU A 336 0.59 9.62 10.64
C LEU A 336 0.88 11.04 10.15
N PHE A 337 -0.19 11.78 9.83
CA PHE A 337 -0.09 13.19 9.47
C PHE A 337 0.59 13.99 10.59
N ASP A 338 1.63 14.74 10.24
CA ASP A 338 2.29 15.64 11.20
C ASP A 338 1.38 16.85 11.53
N SER A 339 0.79 16.83 12.71
CA SER A 339 -0.14 17.87 13.18
C SER A 339 0.52 19.25 13.36
N LYS A 340 1.86 19.35 13.38
CA LYS A 340 2.58 20.65 13.38
C LYS A 340 2.34 21.42 12.09
N ARG A 341 1.99 20.75 10.99
CA ARG A 341 1.66 21.39 9.71
C ARG A 341 0.39 22.23 9.77
N ILE A 342 -0.45 22.05 10.82
CA ILE A 342 -1.67 22.85 11.07
C ILE A 342 -1.46 23.68 12.34
N PRO A 343 -0.73 24.81 12.28
CA PRO A 343 -0.34 25.57 13.46
C PRO A 343 -1.51 26.15 14.25
N GLN A 344 -2.66 26.38 13.63
CA GLN A 344 -3.88 26.85 14.30
C GLN A 344 -4.44 25.85 15.32
N TYR A 345 -4.09 24.56 15.24
CA TYR A 345 -4.49 23.58 16.25
C TYR A 345 -3.56 23.53 17.46
N GLY A 346 -2.47 24.28 17.44
CA GLY A 346 -1.62 24.51 18.61
C GLY A 346 -0.69 23.35 19.00
N TYR A 347 -0.63 22.26 18.22
CA TYR A 347 0.26 21.13 18.53
C TYR A 347 1.73 21.56 18.52
N GLY A 348 2.46 21.17 19.57
CA GLY A 348 3.85 21.58 19.80
C GLY A 348 4.02 22.99 20.37
N ARG A 349 2.95 23.81 20.41
CA ARG A 349 2.94 25.16 21.00
C ARG A 349 2.16 25.21 22.33
N LEU A 350 1.02 24.53 22.39
CA LEU A 350 0.16 24.45 23.57
C LEU A 350 0.41 23.10 24.25
N ALA A 351 0.71 23.13 25.55
CA ALA A 351 1.19 21.95 26.28
C ALA A 351 0.21 20.76 26.22
N ASN A 352 -1.10 21.01 26.38
CA ASN A 352 -2.10 19.96 26.52
C ASN A 352 -2.84 19.64 25.21
N VAL A 353 -2.20 19.88 24.06
CA VAL A 353 -2.64 19.40 22.76
C VAL A 353 -1.84 18.15 22.41
N PHE A 354 -2.53 17.05 22.21
CA PHE A 354 -1.97 15.72 21.93
C PHE A 354 -2.39 15.23 20.56
N THR A 355 -1.57 14.39 19.93
CA THR A 355 -1.97 13.60 18.76
C THR A 355 -2.74 12.36 19.18
N SER A 356 -3.42 11.72 18.22
CA SER A 356 -4.08 10.43 18.44
C SER A 356 -3.11 9.34 18.91
N LEU A 357 -1.89 9.30 18.39
CA LEU A 357 -0.90 8.30 18.80
C LEU A 357 -0.38 8.57 20.23
N GLU A 358 -0.11 9.82 20.57
CA GLU A 358 0.24 10.17 21.96
C GLU A 358 -0.86 9.74 22.93
N PHE A 359 -2.12 9.95 22.57
CA PHE A 359 -3.24 9.50 23.42
C PHE A 359 -3.34 7.97 23.49
N GLU A 360 -3.12 7.22 22.40
CA GLU A 360 -3.02 5.74 22.43
C GLU A 360 -1.96 5.27 23.42
N ARG A 361 -0.77 5.89 23.38
CA ARG A 361 0.32 5.53 24.30
C ARG A 361 0.00 5.92 25.75
N MET A 362 -0.66 7.05 25.97
CA MET A 362 -1.10 7.50 27.28
C MET A 362 -2.09 6.51 27.91
N VAL A 363 -3.09 6.07 27.17
CA VAL A 363 -4.13 5.16 27.69
C VAL A 363 -3.69 3.69 27.76
N ASN A 364 -2.56 3.33 27.16
CA ASN A 364 -2.06 1.97 27.20
C ASN A 364 -1.49 1.63 28.58
N ALA A 365 -1.86 0.45 29.11
CA ALA A 365 -1.42 0.01 30.43
C ALA A 365 0.11 -0.17 30.55
N SER A 366 0.79 -0.46 29.42
CA SER A 366 2.26 -0.51 29.34
C SER A 366 2.88 0.82 28.86
N GLY A 367 2.08 1.85 28.66
CA GLY A 367 2.53 3.16 28.22
C GLY A 367 3.08 4.02 29.35
N PRO A 368 3.52 5.25 29.05
CA PRO A 368 4.32 6.09 29.96
C PRO A 368 3.57 6.52 31.22
N THR A 369 2.24 6.56 31.20
CA THR A 369 1.39 6.95 32.35
C THR A 369 0.78 5.76 33.08
N GLY A 370 1.11 4.51 32.68
CA GLY A 370 0.47 3.31 33.20
C GLY A 370 -1.04 3.24 32.90
N GLY A 371 -1.48 3.87 31.80
CA GLY A 371 -2.86 3.90 31.36
C GLY A 371 -3.71 5.02 31.97
N GLN A 372 -3.12 5.93 32.74
CA GLN A 372 -3.83 7.06 33.32
C GLN A 372 -3.94 8.21 32.29
N ILE A 373 -5.11 8.84 32.22
CA ILE A 373 -5.34 10.02 31.39
C ILE A 373 -4.96 11.26 32.20
N VAL A 374 -3.84 11.86 31.84
CA VAL A 374 -3.27 13.03 32.56
C VAL A 374 -2.81 14.11 31.59
N LEU A 375 -2.73 15.34 32.06
CA LEU A 375 -2.14 16.44 31.30
C LEU A 375 -0.62 16.26 31.13
N ARG A 376 0.03 17.17 30.39
CA ARG A 376 1.50 17.11 30.17
C ARG A 376 2.34 17.24 31.44
N ASP A 377 1.76 17.69 32.55
CA ASP A 377 2.42 17.70 33.86
C ASP A 377 2.60 16.29 34.46
N GLY A 378 1.89 15.29 33.91
CA GLY A 378 1.95 13.89 34.31
C GLY A 378 1.11 13.56 35.57
N GLU A 379 0.38 14.49 36.12
CA GLU A 379 -0.34 14.37 37.41
C GLU A 379 -1.81 14.81 37.32
N THR A 380 -2.10 15.90 36.63
CA THR A 380 -3.44 16.49 36.59
C THR A 380 -4.37 15.69 35.68
N VAL A 381 -5.48 15.19 36.23
CA VAL A 381 -6.54 14.52 35.48
C VAL A 381 -7.44 15.59 34.83
N PRO A 382 -7.69 15.53 33.49
CA PRO A 382 -8.53 16.52 32.83
C PRO A 382 -10.01 16.34 33.21
N GLU A 383 -10.73 17.46 33.41
CA GLU A 383 -12.18 17.50 33.62
C GLU A 383 -12.94 17.68 32.30
N SER A 384 -12.26 18.07 31.23
CA SER A 384 -12.86 18.33 29.93
C SER A 384 -11.87 18.05 28.79
N ILE A 385 -12.32 17.33 27.77
CA ILE A 385 -11.48 16.88 26.65
C ILE A 385 -12.19 17.15 25.32
N ALA A 386 -11.48 17.76 24.37
CA ALA A 386 -11.95 17.90 23.00
C ALA A 386 -11.20 16.95 22.07
N ILE A 387 -11.94 16.28 21.20
CA ILE A 387 -11.40 15.42 20.13
C ILE A 387 -11.71 16.08 18.80
N VAL A 388 -10.66 16.42 18.05
CA VAL A 388 -10.76 17.12 16.76
C VAL A 388 -10.55 16.13 15.63
N HIS A 389 -11.60 15.88 14.85
CA HIS A 389 -11.57 14.94 13.74
C HIS A 389 -10.93 15.52 12.48
N CYS A 390 -10.53 14.65 11.55
CA CYS A 390 -10.06 14.97 10.20
C CYS A 390 -8.83 15.89 10.15
N VAL A 391 -7.91 15.76 11.13
CA VAL A 391 -6.67 16.55 11.13
C VAL A 391 -5.77 16.06 9.99
N GLY A 392 -5.55 16.92 8.98
CA GLY A 392 -4.79 16.59 7.76
C GLY A 392 -5.58 15.82 6.69
N SER A 393 -6.85 15.46 6.96
CA SER A 393 -7.71 14.73 6.01
C SER A 393 -8.93 15.57 5.63
N ARG A 394 -9.52 15.29 4.45
CA ARG A 394 -10.69 16.00 3.90
C ARG A 394 -10.44 17.51 3.82
N ASP A 395 -9.25 17.87 3.38
CA ASP A 395 -8.74 19.24 3.34
C ASP A 395 -7.91 19.46 2.07
N ASN A 396 -8.34 20.41 1.23
CA ASN A 396 -7.67 20.72 -0.02
C ASN A 396 -6.25 21.29 0.16
N ASN A 397 -5.90 21.78 1.36
CA ASN A 397 -4.54 22.25 1.65
C ASN A 397 -3.57 21.12 2.02
N TYR A 398 -4.09 19.93 2.33
CA TYR A 398 -3.31 18.77 2.77
C TYR A 398 -3.74 17.53 1.98
N HIS A 399 -4.72 16.77 2.48
CA HIS A 399 -5.24 15.59 1.80
C HIS A 399 -6.75 15.67 1.61
N GLU A 400 -7.19 15.58 0.35
CA GLU A 400 -8.61 15.60 0.01
C GLU A 400 -9.34 14.32 0.45
N TYR A 401 -8.61 13.20 0.56
CA TYR A 401 -9.20 11.92 0.96
C TYR A 401 -9.55 11.85 2.44
N CYS A 402 -10.41 10.90 2.76
CA CYS A 402 -10.73 10.52 4.14
C CYS A 402 -9.79 9.38 4.59
N SER A 403 -9.17 9.53 5.76
CA SER A 403 -8.32 8.49 6.36
C SER A 403 -9.11 7.30 6.93
N LYS A 404 -10.41 7.21 6.69
CA LYS A 404 -11.32 6.09 7.00
C LYS A 404 -11.46 5.75 8.50
N VAL A 405 -10.38 5.72 9.27
CA VAL A 405 -10.32 5.20 10.64
C VAL A 405 -10.51 6.26 11.72
N CYS A 406 -10.33 7.56 11.40
CA CYS A 406 -10.30 8.63 12.39
C CYS A 406 -11.58 8.72 13.23
N CYS A 407 -12.77 8.59 12.62
CA CYS A 407 -14.02 8.62 13.34
C CYS A 407 -14.10 7.49 14.37
N MET A 408 -13.73 6.28 13.98
CA MET A 408 -13.84 5.11 14.85
C MET A 408 -12.88 5.14 16.02
N TYR A 409 -11.61 5.51 15.81
CA TYR A 409 -10.69 5.61 16.95
C TYR A 409 -11.00 6.83 17.83
N SER A 410 -11.56 7.93 17.29
CA SER A 410 -12.04 9.06 18.09
C SER A 410 -13.20 8.67 18.99
N LEU A 411 -14.15 7.88 18.47
CA LEU A 411 -15.23 7.29 19.27
C LEU A 411 -14.66 6.38 20.38
N LYS A 412 -13.68 5.54 20.04
CA LYS A 412 -12.98 4.72 21.04
C LYS A 412 -12.32 5.57 22.12
N PHE A 413 -11.67 6.69 21.78
CA PHE A 413 -11.09 7.60 22.76
C PHE A 413 -12.14 8.19 23.69
N ALA A 414 -13.26 8.66 23.15
CA ALA A 414 -14.37 9.15 23.95
C ALA A 414 -14.86 8.11 24.95
N HIS A 415 -15.03 6.87 24.50
CA HIS A 415 -15.39 5.75 25.38
C HIS A 415 -14.37 5.52 26.50
N LEU A 416 -13.07 5.46 26.15
CA LEU A 416 -12.01 5.25 27.14
C LEU A 416 -11.94 6.39 28.16
N VAL A 417 -12.26 7.63 27.77
CA VAL A 417 -12.38 8.75 28.70
C VAL A 417 -13.54 8.53 29.65
N HIS A 418 -14.73 8.18 29.17
CA HIS A 418 -15.90 7.90 30.02
C HIS A 418 -15.64 6.72 30.98
N GLU A 419 -14.92 5.69 30.51
CA GLU A 419 -14.55 4.53 31.35
C GLU A 419 -13.60 4.91 32.49
N ARG A 420 -12.55 5.72 32.18
CA ARG A 420 -11.45 5.97 33.12
C ARG A 420 -11.56 7.28 33.89
N VAL A 421 -12.26 8.26 33.34
CA VAL A 421 -12.52 9.58 33.95
C VAL A 421 -14.02 9.91 33.84
N PRO A 422 -14.88 9.19 34.57
CA PRO A 422 -16.35 9.26 34.36
C PRO A 422 -16.98 10.65 34.56
N LYS A 423 -16.26 11.60 35.16
CA LYS A 423 -16.73 12.97 35.38
C LYS A 423 -16.29 13.94 34.30
N ALA A 424 -15.43 13.50 33.37
CA ALA A 424 -14.91 14.36 32.33
C ALA A 424 -15.96 14.61 31.24
N GLU A 425 -16.09 15.86 30.82
CA GLU A 425 -16.88 16.27 29.66
C GLU A 425 -16.10 15.97 28.37
N VAL A 426 -16.73 15.26 27.43
CA VAL A 426 -16.07 14.88 26.17
C VAL A 426 -16.77 15.53 24.98
N TYR A 427 -16.03 16.28 24.18
CA TYR A 427 -16.51 17.00 23.01
C TYR A 427 -15.86 16.46 21.73
N ASN A 428 -16.65 15.89 20.82
CA ASN A 428 -16.20 15.46 19.49
C ASN A 428 -16.56 16.52 18.43
N PHE A 429 -15.55 17.13 17.82
CA PHE A 429 -15.70 18.07 16.71
C PHE A 429 -15.51 17.34 15.39
N TYR A 430 -16.57 17.25 14.58
CA TYR A 430 -16.60 16.43 13.38
C TYR A 430 -17.20 17.13 12.18
N ILE A 431 -16.83 16.73 10.97
CA ILE A 431 -17.47 17.17 9.71
C ILE A 431 -18.68 16.27 9.41
N ASP A 432 -18.43 14.97 9.27
CA ASP A 432 -19.42 13.88 9.18
C ASP A 432 -18.85 12.66 9.91
N ILE A 433 -19.64 11.97 10.69
CA ILE A 433 -19.26 10.68 11.28
C ILE A 433 -19.30 9.61 10.20
N ARG A 434 -18.25 8.82 10.10
CA ARG A 434 -18.12 7.72 9.15
C ARG A 434 -17.85 6.42 9.90
N THR A 435 -18.84 5.55 9.86
CA THR A 435 -18.90 4.26 10.56
C THR A 435 -19.20 3.12 9.58
N PRO A 436 -18.37 2.89 8.52
CA PRO A 436 -18.73 2.02 7.40
C PRO A 436 -18.47 0.53 7.63
N GLY A 437 -18.33 0.07 8.87
CA GLY A 437 -18.06 -1.31 9.23
C GLY A 437 -19.18 -1.97 10.01
N LYS A 438 -19.12 -3.31 10.14
CA LYS A 438 -20.07 -4.08 10.94
C LYS A 438 -19.88 -3.75 12.42
N GLY A 439 -20.95 -3.31 13.09
CA GLY A 439 -20.95 -2.90 14.50
C GLY A 439 -20.41 -1.48 14.74
N TYR A 440 -20.02 -0.73 13.68
CA TYR A 440 -19.43 0.59 13.84
C TYR A 440 -20.52 1.66 14.14
N GLU A 441 -21.67 1.56 13.49
CA GLU A 441 -22.80 2.47 13.74
C GLU A 441 -23.37 2.25 15.14
N GLU A 442 -23.51 0.99 15.57
CA GLU A 442 -23.95 0.62 16.91
C GLU A 442 -23.00 1.16 17.99
N PHE A 443 -21.69 1.16 17.70
CA PHE A 443 -20.70 1.74 18.60
C PHE A 443 -20.83 3.26 18.68
N TYR A 444 -21.13 3.95 17.58
CA TYR A 444 -21.43 5.38 17.57
C TYR A 444 -22.67 5.69 18.41
N ASN A 445 -23.77 4.94 18.22
CA ASN A 445 -25.00 5.12 18.98
C ASN A 445 -24.78 4.94 20.49
N ARG A 446 -23.95 3.97 20.87
CA ARG A 446 -23.54 3.78 22.27
C ARG A 446 -22.87 5.03 22.84
N LEU A 447 -22.00 5.70 22.09
CA LEU A 447 -21.31 6.93 22.55
C LEU A 447 -22.28 8.11 22.73
N LEU A 448 -23.37 8.17 21.96
CA LEU A 448 -24.44 9.14 22.18
C LEU A 448 -25.14 8.89 23.52
N GLU A 449 -25.38 7.61 23.86
CA GLU A 449 -26.00 7.21 25.13
C GLU A 449 -25.05 7.43 26.33
N GLU A 450 -23.75 7.30 26.15
CA GLU A 450 -22.71 7.57 27.15
C GLU A 450 -22.55 9.08 27.47
N GLY A 451 -23.22 9.97 26.71
CA GLY A 451 -23.26 11.41 26.98
C GLY A 451 -22.14 12.20 26.30
N THR A 452 -21.47 11.65 25.30
CA THR A 452 -20.49 12.39 24.50
C THR A 452 -21.15 13.53 23.72
N HIS A 453 -20.60 14.73 23.79
CA HIS A 453 -21.07 15.91 23.04
C HIS A 453 -20.54 15.90 21.62
N PHE A 454 -21.43 15.78 20.64
CA PHE A 454 -21.09 15.82 19.22
C PHE A 454 -21.38 17.20 18.63
N ILE A 455 -20.34 17.92 18.19
CA ILE A 455 -20.45 19.24 17.58
C ILE A 455 -20.08 19.12 16.11
N ARG A 456 -21.08 19.30 15.24
CA ARG A 456 -20.88 19.23 13.79
C ARG A 456 -20.27 20.53 13.30
N GLY A 457 -18.98 20.53 13.10
CA GLY A 457 -18.23 21.68 12.60
C GLY A 457 -16.74 21.42 12.55
N ARG A 458 -16.08 22.03 11.59
CA ARG A 458 -14.62 21.99 11.55
C ARG A 458 -14.08 22.97 12.58
N VAL A 459 -13.10 22.52 13.37
CA VAL A 459 -12.38 23.39 14.28
C VAL A 459 -11.58 24.42 13.48
N ALA A 460 -11.76 25.68 13.80
CA ALA A 460 -11.06 26.78 13.16
C ALA A 460 -9.73 27.08 13.87
N ASP A 461 -9.74 27.02 15.20
CA ASP A 461 -8.58 27.40 16.02
C ASP A 461 -8.63 26.75 17.40
N VAL A 462 -7.46 26.46 17.96
CA VAL A 462 -7.26 26.10 19.36
C VAL A 462 -6.31 27.11 19.98
N THR A 463 -6.74 27.79 21.03
CA THR A 463 -6.00 28.87 21.66
C THR A 463 -6.06 28.78 23.18
N ASP A 464 -5.12 29.41 23.88
CA ASP A 464 -5.11 29.64 25.33
C ASP A 464 -5.50 31.09 25.71
N ALA A 465 -5.86 31.89 24.69
CA ALA A 465 -6.26 33.29 24.88
C ALA A 465 -7.70 33.40 25.43
N ALA A 466 -7.82 33.38 26.74
CA ALA A 466 -9.09 33.59 27.44
C ALA A 466 -9.69 34.97 27.11
N ARG A 467 -10.98 35.00 26.81
CA ARG A 467 -11.77 36.22 26.53
C ARG A 467 -13.05 36.31 27.36
N LEU A 468 -13.50 35.19 27.87
CA LEU A 468 -14.76 35.08 28.63
C LEU A 468 -14.46 34.49 30.03
N PRO A 469 -15.29 34.80 31.04
CA PRO A 469 -15.19 34.14 32.34
C PRO A 469 -15.30 32.62 32.21
N GLY A 470 -14.40 31.89 32.90
CA GLY A 470 -14.34 30.45 32.87
C GLY A 470 -13.42 29.86 31.75
N GLU A 471 -12.78 30.71 30.95
CA GLU A 471 -11.77 30.31 29.99
C GLU A 471 -10.34 30.34 30.54
N GLU A 472 -10.13 30.92 31.71
CA GLU A 472 -8.80 31.14 32.31
C GLU A 472 -8.12 29.78 32.59
N GLY A 473 -6.92 29.61 32.06
CA GLY A 473 -6.10 28.40 32.23
C GLY A 473 -6.56 27.20 31.41
N LYS A 474 -7.58 27.37 30.56
CA LYS A 474 -8.09 26.32 29.65
C LYS A 474 -7.59 26.53 28.22
N LEU A 475 -7.64 25.46 27.42
CA LEU A 475 -7.59 25.52 25.96
C LEU A 475 -8.99 25.84 25.44
N ILE A 476 -9.11 26.75 24.51
CA ILE A 476 -10.38 27.16 23.93
C ILE A 476 -10.46 26.63 22.49
N VAL A 477 -11.36 25.70 22.26
CA VAL A 477 -11.64 25.17 20.91
C VAL A 477 -12.72 26.02 20.27
N GLN A 478 -12.41 26.58 19.10
CA GLN A 478 -13.32 27.45 18.35
C GLN A 478 -13.81 26.73 17.09
N ALA A 479 -15.12 26.63 16.93
CA ALA A 479 -15.76 26.03 15.76
C ALA A 479 -17.14 26.67 15.51
N GLU A 480 -17.62 26.62 14.28
CA GLU A 480 -19.02 26.83 13.99
C GLU A 480 -19.77 25.51 14.20
N ASP A 481 -20.80 25.52 15.03
CA ASP A 481 -21.74 24.42 15.13
C ASP A 481 -22.75 24.56 13.98
N THR A 482 -22.54 23.80 12.90
CA THR A 482 -23.30 23.93 11.65
C THR A 482 -24.75 23.43 11.76
N LEU A 483 -25.10 22.67 12.81
CA LEU A 483 -26.47 22.24 13.05
C LEU A 483 -27.35 23.37 13.57
N ILE A 484 -26.78 24.29 14.32
CA ILE A 484 -27.48 25.43 14.91
C ILE A 484 -27.06 26.78 14.36
N GLY A 485 -26.07 26.82 13.46
CA GLY A 485 -25.56 28.04 12.83
C GLY A 485 -24.91 29.02 13.82
N LYS A 486 -24.23 28.53 14.86
CA LYS A 486 -23.61 29.39 15.91
C LYS A 486 -22.15 29.11 16.09
N GLN A 487 -21.39 30.17 16.32
CA GLN A 487 -20.01 30.07 16.77
C GLN A 487 -19.96 29.52 18.21
N ARG A 488 -19.10 28.51 18.39
CA ARG A 488 -18.84 27.88 19.69
C ARG A 488 -17.43 28.20 20.13
N ARG A 489 -17.29 28.50 21.41
CA ARG A 489 -16.00 28.61 22.13
C ARG A 489 -16.13 27.67 23.33
N ILE A 490 -15.39 26.58 23.31
CA ILE A 490 -15.50 25.55 24.34
C ILE A 490 -14.17 25.46 25.07
N PRO A 491 -14.13 25.85 26.36
CA PRO A 491 -12.97 25.69 27.19
C PRO A 491 -12.80 24.22 27.61
N VAL A 492 -11.59 23.68 27.41
CA VAL A 492 -11.24 22.30 27.76
C VAL A 492 -9.85 22.23 28.37
N ASP A 493 -9.54 21.16 29.10
CA ASP A 493 -8.24 20.93 29.68
C ASP A 493 -7.27 20.27 28.68
N MET A 494 -7.82 19.40 27.81
CA MET A 494 -7.04 18.63 26.87
C MET A 494 -7.67 18.67 25.47
N VAL A 495 -6.83 18.71 24.45
CA VAL A 495 -7.26 18.55 23.05
C VAL A 495 -6.53 17.36 22.45
N ILE A 496 -7.27 16.47 21.78
CA ILE A 496 -6.76 15.31 21.04
C ILE A 496 -7.00 15.54 19.55
N LEU A 497 -5.92 15.55 18.78
CA LEU A 497 -5.95 15.74 17.33
C LEU A 497 -6.00 14.38 16.63
N SER A 498 -7.12 14.08 15.99
CA SER A 498 -7.29 12.84 15.22
C SER A 498 -6.58 12.94 13.87
N ALA A 499 -5.28 12.69 13.92
CA ALA A 499 -4.37 12.75 12.76
C ALA A 499 -4.76 11.73 11.68
N GLY A 500 -4.72 12.15 10.42
CA GLY A 500 -4.97 11.28 9.27
C GLY A 500 -3.82 10.31 9.00
N MET A 501 -4.07 9.37 8.09
CA MET A 501 -3.06 8.46 7.55
C MET A 501 -2.47 9.07 6.28
N GLU A 502 -1.15 9.06 6.16
CA GLU A 502 -0.41 9.42 4.95
C GLU A 502 0.32 8.20 4.39
N ALA A 503 0.63 8.22 3.10
CA ALA A 503 1.59 7.27 2.57
C ALA A 503 2.93 7.44 3.30
N ARG A 504 3.69 6.37 3.42
CA ARG A 504 5.01 6.49 4.04
C ARG A 504 5.90 7.46 3.28
N HIS A 505 6.72 8.20 4.02
CA HIS A 505 7.63 9.19 3.46
C HIS A 505 8.61 8.62 2.42
N ASP A 506 8.94 7.33 2.48
CA ASP A 506 9.83 6.60 1.59
C ASP A 506 9.09 5.78 0.50
N SER A 507 7.78 5.93 0.38
CA SER A 507 6.97 5.13 -0.55
C SER A 507 7.39 5.28 -2.02
N GLN A 508 7.86 6.45 -2.43
CA GLN A 508 8.35 6.67 -3.78
C GLN A 508 9.65 5.89 -4.06
N ASP A 509 10.60 5.90 -3.12
CA ASP A 509 11.85 5.16 -3.25
C ASP A 509 11.60 3.66 -3.30
N VAL A 510 10.70 3.15 -2.43
CA VAL A 510 10.26 1.75 -2.44
C VAL A 510 9.58 1.42 -3.77
N SER A 511 8.68 2.28 -4.26
CA SER A 511 7.98 2.04 -5.53
C SER A 511 8.94 1.95 -6.72
N LEU A 512 9.94 2.81 -6.76
CA LEU A 512 10.99 2.78 -7.79
C LEU A 512 11.84 1.51 -7.70
N MET A 513 12.24 1.12 -6.48
CA MET A 513 13.02 -0.09 -6.25
C MET A 513 12.27 -1.34 -6.77
N PHE A 514 10.98 -1.46 -6.50
CA PHE A 514 10.15 -2.59 -6.90
C PHE A 514 9.49 -2.42 -8.29
N GLY A 515 9.78 -1.35 -9.01
CA GLY A 515 9.28 -1.11 -10.36
C GLY A 515 7.75 -0.97 -10.45
N MET A 516 7.13 -0.36 -9.44
CA MET A 516 5.67 -0.16 -9.39
C MET A 516 5.31 1.32 -9.28
N GLY A 517 4.02 1.64 -9.36
CA GLY A 517 3.53 3.02 -9.30
C GLY A 517 2.98 3.41 -7.94
N CYS A 518 3.00 4.73 -7.67
CA CYS A 518 2.23 5.37 -6.62
C CYS A 518 1.14 6.25 -7.23
N ASP A 519 0.06 6.48 -6.48
CA ASP A 519 -0.90 7.52 -6.79
C ASP A 519 -0.34 8.91 -6.43
N PHE A 520 -1.09 9.96 -6.71
CA PHE A 520 -0.67 11.34 -6.43
C PHE A 520 -0.57 11.65 -4.92
N ASN A 521 -1.11 10.79 -4.04
CA ASN A 521 -0.98 10.88 -2.59
C ASN A 521 0.20 10.04 -2.05
N GLY A 522 0.91 9.32 -2.92
CA GLY A 522 2.05 8.48 -2.57
C GLY A 522 1.70 7.05 -2.15
N PHE A 523 0.43 6.64 -2.17
CA PHE A 523 0.05 5.25 -1.90
C PHE A 523 0.33 4.37 -3.11
N PHE A 524 0.72 3.11 -2.87
CA PHE A 524 0.97 2.15 -3.94
C PHE A 524 -0.29 1.84 -4.73
N THR A 525 -0.17 1.80 -6.06
CA THR A 525 -1.30 1.55 -6.95
C THR A 525 -1.46 0.07 -7.25
N GLU A 526 -2.69 -0.40 -7.12
CA GLU A 526 -3.10 -1.73 -7.53
C GLU A 526 -3.35 -1.82 -9.04
N ARG A 527 -3.33 -3.05 -9.56
CA ARG A 527 -3.61 -3.32 -10.98
C ARG A 527 -5.03 -2.90 -11.37
N HIS A 528 -6.01 -3.16 -10.52
CA HIS A 528 -7.39 -2.73 -10.73
C HIS A 528 -8.14 -2.62 -9.38
N PRO A 529 -8.70 -1.44 -9.04
CA PRO A 529 -9.24 -1.17 -7.71
C PRO A 529 -10.44 -2.06 -7.30
N LYS A 530 -11.13 -2.68 -8.25
CA LYS A 530 -12.30 -3.53 -7.98
C LYS A 530 -12.06 -5.00 -8.29
N LEU A 531 -11.28 -5.32 -9.31
CA LEU A 531 -11.14 -6.69 -9.83
C LEU A 531 -9.84 -7.36 -9.41
N ASP A 532 -8.80 -6.56 -9.13
CA ASP A 532 -7.47 -7.07 -8.73
C ASP A 532 -6.79 -6.10 -7.75
N PRO A 533 -7.34 -5.95 -6.52
CA PRO A 533 -6.94 -4.91 -5.58
C PRO A 533 -5.66 -5.21 -4.80
N VAL A 534 -5.06 -6.39 -4.98
CA VAL A 534 -3.84 -6.81 -4.28
C VAL A 534 -2.63 -6.97 -5.20
N ALA A 535 -2.83 -7.13 -6.52
CA ALA A 535 -1.73 -7.19 -7.48
C ALA A 535 -1.33 -5.78 -7.94
N THR A 536 -0.08 -5.61 -8.30
CA THR A 536 0.42 -4.40 -8.95
C THR A 536 0.50 -4.56 -10.48
N MET A 537 0.89 -3.51 -11.20
CA MET A 537 1.18 -3.60 -12.64
C MET A 537 2.44 -4.42 -12.92
N THR A 538 3.33 -4.57 -11.94
CA THR A 538 4.52 -5.42 -12.04
C THR A 538 4.18 -6.83 -11.59
N GLU A 539 4.29 -7.78 -12.50
CA GLU A 539 3.94 -9.18 -12.23
C GLU A 539 4.82 -9.78 -11.13
N GLY A 540 4.21 -10.57 -10.25
CA GLY A 540 4.89 -11.18 -9.10
C GLY A 540 5.03 -10.27 -7.88
N ILE A 541 4.61 -8.99 -7.97
CA ILE A 541 4.63 -8.03 -6.86
C ILE A 541 3.20 -7.69 -6.44
N PHE A 542 2.93 -7.87 -5.15
CA PHE A 542 1.62 -7.68 -4.52
C PHE A 542 1.71 -6.64 -3.42
N ILE A 543 0.57 -6.07 -3.06
CA ILE A 543 0.44 -5.07 -1.99
C ILE A 543 -0.61 -5.49 -0.98
N ALA A 544 -0.39 -5.17 0.29
CA ALA A 544 -1.32 -5.48 1.37
C ALA A 544 -1.31 -4.41 2.47
N GLY A 545 -2.50 -4.10 2.99
CA GLY A 545 -2.67 -3.17 4.10
C GLY A 545 -2.62 -1.70 3.70
N ALA A 546 -2.27 -0.84 4.65
CA ALA A 546 -2.40 0.60 4.52
C ALA A 546 -1.41 1.25 3.54
N CYS A 547 -0.42 0.54 3.02
CA CYS A 547 0.46 1.04 1.97
C CYS A 547 -0.27 1.33 0.64
N GLN A 548 -1.43 0.70 0.41
CA GLN A 548 -2.31 0.97 -0.74
C GLN A 548 -3.29 2.13 -0.49
N GLY A 549 -3.54 2.47 0.77
CA GLY A 549 -4.48 3.52 1.17
C GLY A 549 -5.03 3.27 2.56
N PRO A 550 -5.71 4.27 3.17
CA PRO A 550 -6.23 4.17 4.52
C PRO A 550 -7.14 2.95 4.74
N LYS A 551 -6.80 2.12 5.73
CA LYS A 551 -7.51 0.89 6.12
C LYS A 551 -7.50 0.69 7.62
N ASP A 552 -8.53 0.03 8.14
CA ASP A 552 -8.57 -0.49 9.49
C ASP A 552 -7.89 -1.87 9.59
N ILE A 553 -7.85 -2.42 10.79
CA ILE A 553 -7.20 -3.72 11.05
C ILE A 553 -7.91 -4.86 10.29
N PRO A 554 -9.26 -5.01 10.33
CA PRO A 554 -9.95 -6.05 9.57
C PRO A 554 -9.68 -6.00 8.07
N ASP A 555 -9.72 -4.83 7.45
CA ASP A 555 -9.40 -4.67 6.03
C ASP A 555 -7.94 -5.04 5.72
N SER A 556 -7.01 -4.65 6.60
CA SER A 556 -5.59 -4.95 6.45
C SER A 556 -5.31 -6.45 6.53
N VAL A 557 -5.96 -7.14 7.46
CA VAL A 557 -5.91 -8.60 7.61
C VAL A 557 -6.50 -9.29 6.39
N ALA A 558 -7.70 -8.88 5.95
CA ALA A 558 -8.36 -9.45 4.77
C ALA A 558 -7.50 -9.28 3.51
N GLN A 559 -6.85 -8.12 3.34
CA GLN A 559 -5.99 -7.86 2.19
C GLN A 559 -4.67 -8.64 2.28
N GLY A 560 -4.09 -8.83 3.48
CA GLY A 560 -2.94 -9.69 3.71
C GLY A 560 -3.21 -11.13 3.28
N ALA A 561 -4.33 -11.69 3.74
CA ALA A 561 -4.78 -13.03 3.35
C ALA A 561 -5.08 -13.14 1.84
N ALA A 562 -5.68 -12.11 1.23
CA ALA A 562 -5.93 -12.08 -0.21
C ALA A 562 -4.63 -12.06 -1.03
N ALA A 563 -3.62 -11.29 -0.62
CA ALA A 563 -2.32 -11.27 -1.27
C ALA A 563 -1.61 -12.64 -1.15
N ALA A 564 -1.65 -13.24 0.04
CA ALA A 564 -1.12 -14.59 0.28
C ALA A 564 -1.80 -15.64 -0.62
N ALA A 565 -3.12 -15.61 -0.72
CA ALA A 565 -3.87 -16.53 -1.60
C ALA A 565 -3.49 -16.37 -3.08
N ARG A 566 -3.24 -15.13 -3.55
CA ARG A 566 -2.78 -14.89 -4.93
C ARG A 566 -1.38 -15.46 -5.16
N VAL A 567 -0.46 -15.26 -4.21
CA VAL A 567 0.90 -15.81 -4.27
C VAL A 567 0.88 -17.34 -4.24
N ALA A 568 0.12 -17.94 -3.31
CA ALA A 568 -0.02 -19.40 -3.23
C ALA A 568 -0.56 -19.99 -4.55
N GLY A 569 -1.54 -19.30 -5.18
CA GLY A 569 -2.08 -19.70 -6.49
C GLY A 569 -1.03 -19.67 -7.61
N LEU A 570 -0.05 -18.75 -7.57
CA LEU A 570 1.07 -18.75 -8.51
C LEU A 570 2.07 -19.89 -8.23
N ILE A 571 2.49 -20.03 -6.98
CA ILE A 571 3.44 -21.09 -6.58
C ILE A 571 2.92 -22.47 -6.96
N ASN A 572 1.63 -22.74 -6.75
CA ASN A 572 1.01 -24.02 -7.06
C ASN A 572 0.94 -24.34 -8.58
N GLN A 573 1.17 -23.35 -9.44
CA GLN A 573 1.26 -23.57 -10.89
C GLN A 573 2.64 -24.07 -11.33
N GLU A 574 3.65 -24.00 -10.44
CA GLU A 574 5.06 -24.33 -10.70
C GLU A 574 5.71 -23.52 -11.84
N THR A 575 4.93 -23.14 -12.83
CA THR A 575 5.34 -22.31 -13.97
C THR A 575 4.33 -21.21 -14.26
N VAL A 576 4.82 -20.02 -14.59
CA VAL A 576 4.01 -18.90 -15.09
C VAL A 576 4.33 -18.65 -16.53
N MET A 577 3.28 -18.44 -17.33
CA MET A 577 3.42 -18.08 -18.74
C MET A 577 3.58 -16.56 -18.84
N MET A 578 4.79 -16.11 -19.17
CA MET A 578 5.07 -14.70 -19.37
C MET A 578 4.53 -14.20 -20.72
N GLU A 579 4.10 -12.93 -20.72
CA GLU A 579 3.71 -12.21 -21.93
C GLU A 579 4.88 -12.21 -22.94
N PRO A 580 4.69 -12.72 -24.17
CA PRO A 580 5.77 -12.83 -25.15
C PRO A 580 6.02 -11.56 -25.94
N VAL A 581 5.19 -10.51 -25.79
CA VAL A 581 5.40 -9.22 -26.46
C VAL A 581 6.61 -8.53 -25.83
N ARG A 582 7.78 -8.64 -26.47
CA ARG A 582 9.07 -8.17 -25.99
C ARG A 582 9.79 -7.39 -27.09
N ALA A 583 10.65 -6.46 -26.67
CA ALA A 583 11.60 -5.85 -27.59
C ALA A 583 12.63 -6.88 -28.06
N SER A 584 13.10 -6.76 -29.28
CA SER A 584 14.23 -7.54 -29.79
C SER A 584 15.21 -6.63 -30.47
N ILE A 585 16.50 -6.94 -30.36
CA ILE A 585 17.58 -6.18 -31.00
C ILE A 585 18.14 -7.04 -32.13
N ASN A 586 18.05 -6.50 -33.35
CA ASN A 586 18.70 -7.13 -34.49
C ASN A 586 20.22 -6.94 -34.36
N LYS A 587 20.92 -8.04 -34.10
CA LYS A 587 22.38 -8.05 -33.87
C LYS A 587 23.17 -7.62 -35.11
N GLU A 588 22.65 -7.82 -36.32
CA GLU A 588 23.32 -7.42 -37.56
C GLU A 588 23.30 -5.91 -37.82
N THR A 589 22.24 -5.23 -37.34
CA THR A 589 22.07 -3.79 -37.55
C THR A 589 22.36 -2.96 -36.30
N CYS A 590 22.62 -3.59 -35.16
CA CYS A 590 22.93 -2.89 -33.92
C CYS A 590 24.26 -2.13 -34.04
N SER A 591 24.22 -0.82 -33.83
CA SER A 591 25.41 0.04 -33.86
C SER A 591 26.18 0.12 -32.53
N GLY A 592 25.67 -0.47 -31.46
CA GLY A 592 26.25 -0.40 -30.12
C GLY A 592 26.15 0.99 -29.47
N CYS A 593 25.21 1.84 -29.88
CA CYS A 593 25.05 3.21 -29.38
C CYS A 593 24.55 3.31 -27.93
N ARG A 594 24.05 2.24 -27.32
CA ARG A 594 23.52 2.10 -25.95
C ARG A 594 22.26 2.95 -25.63
N LEU A 595 21.70 3.69 -26.55
CA LEU A 595 20.50 4.50 -26.29
C LEU A 595 19.35 3.66 -25.70
N CYS A 596 19.15 2.44 -26.20
CA CYS A 596 18.13 1.53 -25.68
C CYS A 596 18.39 1.09 -24.24
N ASN A 597 19.67 1.00 -23.81
CA ASN A 597 20.02 0.69 -22.41
C ASN A 597 19.60 1.84 -21.49
N ASP A 598 19.97 3.08 -21.85
CA ASP A 598 19.70 4.27 -21.04
C ASP A 598 18.20 4.60 -20.95
N LEU A 599 17.42 4.22 -21.98
CA LEU A 599 15.98 4.45 -22.05
C LEU A 599 15.15 3.37 -21.35
N CYS A 600 15.72 2.20 -21.05
CA CYS A 600 14.96 1.09 -20.48
C CYS A 600 14.66 1.30 -18.98
N PRO A 601 13.42 1.58 -18.56
CA PRO A 601 13.08 1.80 -17.16
C PRO A 601 13.14 0.50 -16.31
N TYR A 602 13.24 -0.66 -16.97
CA TYR A 602 13.26 -1.99 -16.34
C TYR A 602 14.64 -2.63 -16.34
N ASN A 603 15.68 -1.93 -16.76
CA ASN A 603 17.04 -2.46 -16.91
C ASN A 603 17.10 -3.79 -17.68
N ALA A 604 16.15 -3.98 -18.61
CA ALA A 604 15.99 -5.20 -19.38
C ALA A 604 16.95 -5.32 -20.57
N ILE A 605 17.93 -4.43 -20.71
CA ILE A 605 18.85 -4.42 -21.84
C ILE A 605 20.29 -4.39 -21.31
N VAL A 606 21.06 -5.40 -21.67
CA VAL A 606 22.48 -5.52 -21.30
C VAL A 606 23.34 -5.18 -22.51
N PHE A 607 24.44 -4.49 -22.28
CA PHE A 607 25.45 -4.23 -23.29
C PHE A 607 26.64 -5.18 -23.11
N HIS A 608 26.98 -5.89 -24.18
CA HIS A 608 28.15 -6.79 -24.24
C HIS A 608 29.35 -6.04 -24.78
N GLU A 609 30.30 -5.74 -23.93
CA GLU A 609 31.52 -4.96 -24.28
C GLU A 609 32.42 -5.67 -25.30
N ASP A 610 32.47 -6.98 -25.29
CA ASP A 610 33.25 -7.83 -26.20
C ASP A 610 32.68 -7.82 -27.63
N GLN A 611 31.34 -7.83 -27.76
CA GLN A 611 30.63 -7.85 -29.04
C GLN A 611 30.24 -6.46 -29.52
N LYS A 612 30.26 -5.47 -28.64
CA LYS A 612 29.77 -4.10 -28.85
C LYS A 612 28.30 -4.05 -29.28
N LEU A 613 27.49 -4.94 -28.69
CA LEU A 613 26.07 -5.11 -28.97
C LEU A 613 25.24 -5.00 -27.70
N SER A 614 24.03 -4.48 -27.84
CA SER A 614 23.00 -4.59 -26.79
C SER A 614 22.17 -5.85 -26.98
N GLU A 615 21.73 -6.46 -25.91
CA GLU A 615 20.84 -7.63 -25.90
C GLU A 615 19.69 -7.44 -24.90
N VAL A 616 18.48 -7.82 -25.30
CA VAL A 616 17.31 -7.76 -24.42
C VAL A 616 17.26 -9.03 -23.56
N ILE A 617 17.26 -8.83 -22.24
CA ILE A 617 16.93 -9.91 -21.29
C ILE A 617 15.43 -10.10 -21.36
N THR A 618 15.00 -11.11 -22.11
CA THR A 618 13.59 -11.35 -22.43
C THR A 618 12.71 -11.41 -21.18
N ALA A 619 13.19 -12.03 -20.11
CA ALA A 619 12.46 -12.17 -18.87
C ALA A 619 12.22 -10.82 -18.12
N LEU A 620 13.09 -9.84 -18.27
CA LEU A 620 12.96 -8.51 -17.66
C LEU A 620 12.16 -7.53 -18.52
N CYS A 621 12.07 -7.77 -19.83
CA CYS A 621 11.40 -6.85 -20.74
C CYS A 621 9.87 -6.84 -20.52
N GLN A 622 9.29 -5.69 -20.26
CA GLN A 622 7.86 -5.50 -20.06
C GLN A 622 7.09 -5.12 -21.36
N GLY A 623 7.75 -5.16 -22.51
CA GLY A 623 7.11 -4.85 -23.80
C GLY A 623 6.62 -3.40 -23.93
N CYS A 624 7.11 -2.48 -23.11
CA CYS A 624 6.61 -1.09 -23.05
C CYS A 624 6.90 -0.24 -24.30
N GLY A 625 7.80 -0.68 -25.19
CA GLY A 625 8.14 -0.02 -26.43
C GLY A 625 9.04 1.23 -26.31
N THR A 626 9.46 1.65 -25.10
CA THR A 626 10.25 2.87 -24.91
C THR A 626 11.59 2.87 -25.67
N CYS A 627 12.17 1.70 -25.88
CA CYS A 627 13.46 1.53 -26.58
C CYS A 627 13.32 1.31 -28.10
N VAL A 628 12.09 1.28 -28.67
CA VAL A 628 11.82 0.97 -30.09
C VAL A 628 11.64 2.20 -30.98
#